data_5d0d53d71be3ceea35dfc0267f418785
#
_entry.id   5d0d53d71be3ceea35dfc0267f418785
#
_cell.length_a   1.000
_cell.length_b   1.000
_cell.length_c   1.000
_cell.angle_alpha   90.00
_cell.angle_beta   90.00
_cell.angle_gamma   90.00
#
_symmetry.space_group_name_H-M   'P 1'
#
loop_
_entity.id
_entity.type
_entity.pdbx_description
1 polymer ?
#
loop_
_entity_poly.entity_id
_entity_poly.type
_entity_poly.pdbx_seq_one_letter_code
_entity_poly.pdbx_strand_id
1 'polypeptide(L)' 'MILRVFIVEDEEMIRKGLVHTINWAGMGCLVVGSAADGRSGL' A
#
# COMPACT_ATOMS: atom_id res chain seq x y z
N MET A 1 13.60 -12.66 -1.66
CA MET A 1 13.66 -11.26 -1.19
C MET A 1 12.24 -10.71 -1.11
N ILE A 2 11.90 -10.02 -0.03
CA ILE A 2 10.59 -9.39 0.12
C ILE A 2 10.73 -7.89 -0.12
N LEU A 3 9.92 -7.36 -1.05
CA LEU A 3 9.87 -5.93 -1.31
C LEU A 3 8.88 -5.27 -0.36
N ARG A 4 9.30 -4.20 0.27
CA ARG A 4 8.41 -3.41 1.13
C ARG A 4 7.74 -2.35 0.27
N VAL A 5 6.41 -2.28 0.37
CA VAL A 5 5.59 -1.40 -0.46
C VAL A 5 4.87 -0.39 0.43
N PHE A 6 4.92 0.87 0.03
CA PHE A 6 4.14 1.92 0.67
C PHE A 6 3.16 2.47 -0.36
N ILE A 7 1.87 2.50 -0.02
CA ILE A 7 0.81 2.90 -0.94
C ILE A 7 0.43 4.36 -0.66
N VAL A 8 0.48 5.18 -1.71
CA VAL A 8 0.04 6.58 -1.63
C VAL A 8 -1.15 6.74 -2.58
N GLU A 9 -2.32 7.05 -2.02
CA GLU A 9 -3.55 7.21 -2.77
C GLU A 9 -4.50 8.12 -1.98
N ASP A 10 -4.94 9.22 -2.59
CA ASP A 10 -5.80 10.20 -1.92
C ASP A 10 -7.25 9.71 -1.76
N GLU A 11 -7.71 8.79 -2.59
CA GLU A 11 -9.02 8.17 -2.46
C GLU A 11 -8.99 7.06 -1.42
N GLU A 12 -9.68 7.26 -0.30
CA GLU A 12 -9.63 6.31 0.81
C GLU A 12 -10.13 4.92 0.42
N MET A 13 -11.22 4.85 -0.33
CA MET A 13 -11.78 3.56 -0.75
C MET A 13 -10.83 2.82 -1.68
N ILE A 14 -10.20 3.53 -2.60
CA ILE A 14 -9.22 2.91 -3.51
C ILE A 14 -8.01 2.45 -2.73
N ARG A 15 -7.53 3.27 -1.80
CA ARG A 15 -6.37 2.93 -0.97
C ARG A 15 -6.62 1.66 -0.17
N LYS A 16 -7.77 1.56 0.49
CA LYS A 16 -8.14 0.36 1.24
C LYS A 16 -8.28 -0.85 0.33
N GLY A 17 -8.86 -0.66 -0.84
CA GLY A 17 -8.97 -1.73 -1.82
C GLY A 17 -7.62 -2.26 -2.25
N LEU A 18 -6.67 -1.37 -2.54
CA LEU A 18 -5.32 -1.77 -2.92
C LEU A 18 -4.63 -2.58 -1.82
N VAL A 19 -4.79 -2.18 -0.56
CA VAL A 19 -4.18 -2.89 0.56
C VAL A 19 -4.78 -4.27 0.75
N HIS A 20 -6.11 -4.40 0.61
CA HIS A 20 -6.82 -5.60 1.03
C HIS A 20 -7.16 -6.59 -0.09
N THR A 21 -7.19 -6.15 -1.36
CA THR A 21 -7.60 -7.02 -2.46
C THR A 21 -6.44 -7.62 -3.24
N ILE A 22 -5.28 -6.98 -3.24
CA ILE A 22 -4.12 -7.46 -3.97
C ILE A 22 -3.35 -8.45 -3.13
N ASN A 23 -2.98 -9.59 -3.71
CA ASN A 23 -2.17 -10.59 -3.01
C ASN A 23 -0.69 -10.19 -3.04
N TRP A 24 -0.35 -9.20 -2.21
CA TRP A 24 1.02 -8.68 -2.15
C TRP A 24 2.02 -9.77 -1.75
N ALA A 25 1.66 -10.60 -0.77
CA ALA A 25 2.54 -11.65 -0.30
C ALA A 25 2.84 -12.68 -1.39
N GLY A 26 1.85 -12.99 -2.23
CA GLY A 26 2.03 -13.90 -3.35
C GLY A 26 2.97 -13.35 -4.41
N MET A 27 3.15 -12.03 -4.46
CA MET A 27 4.08 -11.38 -5.38
C MET A 27 5.44 -11.07 -4.73
N GLY A 28 5.67 -11.54 -3.52
CA GLY A 28 6.91 -11.25 -2.79
C GLY A 28 6.96 -9.84 -2.23
N CYS A 29 5.80 -9.25 -1.94
CA CYS A 29 5.71 -7.88 -1.45
C CYS A 29 5.05 -7.84 -0.08
N LEU A 30 5.40 -6.83 0.70
CA LEU A 30 4.79 -6.58 2.00
C LEU A 30 4.37 -5.11 2.07
N VAL A 31 3.10 -4.86 2.30
CA VAL A 31 2.60 -3.50 2.50
C VAL A 31 2.94 -3.07 3.92
N VAL A 32 3.81 -2.09 4.04
CA VAL A 32 4.28 -1.61 5.35
C VAL A 32 3.56 -0.33 5.80
N GLY A 33 2.77 0.26 4.92
CA GLY A 33 1.97 1.42 5.28
C GLY A 33 1.24 1.99 4.10
N SER A 34 0.33 2.92 4.37
CA SER A 34 -0.39 3.65 3.34
C SER A 34 -0.72 5.05 3.83
N ALA A 35 -0.88 5.98 2.90
CA ALA A 35 -1.16 7.37 3.23
C ALA A 35 -1.99 8.01 2.13
N ALA A 36 -2.66 9.12 2.47
CA ALA A 36 -3.46 9.88 1.52
C ALA A 36 -2.59 10.65 0.54
N ASP A 37 -1.38 11.04 0.96
CA ASP A 37 -0.43 11.73 0.09
C ASP A 37 1.00 11.44 0.56
N GLY A 38 1.98 11.88 -0.22
CA GLY A 38 3.38 11.64 0.10
C GLY A 38 3.85 12.32 1.38
N ARG A 39 3.22 13.43 1.76
CA ARG A 39 3.57 14.13 2.99
C ARG A 39 3.12 13.36 4.21
N SER A 40 1.94 12.75 4.15
CA SER A 40 1.45 11.91 5.25
C SER A 40 2.33 10.66 5.43
N GLY A 41 3.02 10.25 4.39
CA GLY A 41 3.90 9.10 4.43
C GLY A 41 5.27 9.37 5.06
N LEU A 42 5.58 10.64 5.26
CA LEU A 42 6.82 11.00 5.88
C LEU A 42 6.68 10.98 7.40
#